data_9689322fc52f6c4d13eb0490c9163d30
#
_entry.id   9689322fc52f6c4d13eb0490c9163d30
#
_cell.length_a   1.000
_cell.length_b   1.000
_cell.length_c   1.000
_cell.angle_alpha   90.00
_cell.angle_beta   90.00
_cell.angle_gamma   90.00
#
_symmetry.space_group_name_H-M   'P 1'
#
loop_
_entity.id
_entity.type
_entity.pdbx_description
1 polymer ?
#
loop_
_entity_poly.entity_id
_entity_poly.type
_entity_poly.pdbx_seq_one_letter_code
_entity_poly.pdbx_strand_id
1 'polypeptide(L)'
;MRNLLFSAAVLLSSAAFGQFGTQVQVTVQSTANSDSVSIGPSQCGGSSSFNWRVTGTPCADLSLWVTTDGDCRDSSSAQTSGSTRALSSIPLSTITSSGGGATATFQVSNLPIFATSTTTDAGTVACGDPGVESTMLLCGATKTYDGLGSCSSNVVKAAKPLQITYDTKSPDAPSISEVASLDKALRVTVDAPDDANQVEVVALLEGVRVSSEKQGVNVGAVRVKNLQNDVTYQVEAYAIDVAGNQSLASATGQGTPTRTFGFYDRYREAGGEETGCGATGGGFAGGGMLAALGFWLFSRRNRS
;
A
#
# COMPACT_ATOMS: atom_id res chain seq x y z
N MET A 1 20.89 -83.40 -4.93
CA MET A 1 19.45 -83.23 -4.82
C MET A 1 19.20 -81.87 -4.20
N ARG A 2 18.87 -80.93 -5.04
CA ARG A 2 18.81 -79.50 -4.58
C ARG A 2 17.43 -78.99 -4.96
N ASN A 3 16.55 -78.79 -3.95
CA ASN A 3 15.20 -78.29 -4.12
C ASN A 3 15.23 -76.82 -4.37
N LEU A 4 14.79 -76.40 -5.54
CA LEU A 4 14.49 -75.01 -5.92
C LEU A 4 13.07 -74.69 -5.48
N LEU A 5 12.93 -73.93 -4.43
CA LEU A 5 11.67 -73.26 -4.04
C LEU A 5 11.49 -71.98 -4.85
N PHE A 6 10.54 -71.99 -5.77
CA PHE A 6 10.04 -70.79 -6.45
C PHE A 6 9.07 -70.05 -5.52
N SER A 7 9.52 -68.94 -4.95
CA SER A 7 8.63 -67.99 -4.25
C SER A 7 8.02 -67.06 -5.30
N ALA A 8 6.73 -67.25 -5.60
CA ALA A 8 5.93 -66.34 -6.40
C ALA A 8 5.58 -65.11 -5.53
N ALA A 9 6.27 -63.99 -5.78
CA ALA A 9 5.93 -62.69 -5.23
C ALA A 9 4.71 -62.13 -6.00
N VAL A 10 3.54 -62.22 -5.37
CA VAL A 10 2.32 -61.54 -5.85
C VAL A 10 2.51 -60.03 -5.57
N LEU A 11 2.84 -59.26 -6.60
CA LEU A 11 2.82 -57.82 -6.56
C LEU A 11 1.34 -57.37 -6.57
N LEU A 12 0.77 -57.13 -5.39
CA LEU A 12 -0.46 -56.36 -5.23
C LEU A 12 -0.13 -54.89 -5.61
N SER A 13 -0.38 -54.56 -6.89
CA SER A 13 -0.45 -53.18 -7.30
C SER A 13 -1.70 -52.56 -6.69
N SER A 14 -1.56 -51.95 -5.54
CA SER A 14 -2.57 -51.03 -5.01
C SER A 14 -2.67 -49.88 -6.04
N ALA A 15 -3.67 -49.94 -6.90
CA ALA A 15 -4.11 -48.81 -7.70
C ALA A 15 -4.52 -47.73 -6.68
N ALA A 16 -3.60 -46.78 -6.43
CA ALA A 16 -3.95 -45.54 -5.81
C ALA A 16 -4.93 -44.84 -6.78
N PHE A 17 -6.22 -44.99 -6.50
CA PHE A 17 -7.24 -44.11 -7.08
C PHE A 17 -6.87 -42.71 -6.58
N GLY A 18 -6.08 -42.01 -7.38
CA GLY A 18 -5.86 -40.58 -7.20
C GLY A 18 -7.23 -39.93 -7.20
N GLN A 19 -7.58 -39.35 -6.05
CA GLN A 19 -8.72 -38.44 -5.98
C GLN A 19 -8.41 -37.26 -6.91
N PHE A 20 -8.82 -37.38 -8.18
CA PHE A 20 -8.79 -36.29 -9.15
C PHE A 20 -10.00 -35.37 -8.92
N GLY A 21 -10.14 -34.83 -7.73
CA GLY A 21 -10.96 -33.67 -7.45
C GLY A 21 -10.00 -32.58 -6.99
N THR A 22 -9.72 -31.59 -7.85
CA THR A 22 -9.04 -30.40 -7.39
C THR A 22 -9.85 -29.79 -6.26
N GLN A 23 -9.27 -29.79 -5.07
CA GLN A 23 -9.94 -29.27 -3.88
C GLN A 23 -10.39 -27.84 -4.12
N VAL A 24 -11.66 -27.55 -3.91
CA VAL A 24 -12.19 -26.21 -4.04
C VAL A 24 -11.56 -25.32 -2.96
N GLN A 25 -11.02 -24.17 -3.37
CA GLN A 25 -10.50 -23.15 -2.48
C GLN A 25 -11.14 -21.82 -2.82
N VAL A 26 -11.49 -21.05 -1.81
CA VAL A 26 -12.03 -19.69 -1.93
C VAL A 26 -11.04 -18.72 -1.33
N THR A 27 -10.77 -17.64 -2.06
CA THR A 27 -9.94 -16.51 -1.61
C THR A 27 -10.71 -15.22 -1.82
N VAL A 28 -10.66 -14.33 -0.84
CA VAL A 28 -11.19 -12.97 -0.91
C VAL A 28 -10.11 -12.03 -0.38
N GLN A 29 -9.68 -11.07 -1.19
CA GLN A 29 -8.57 -10.16 -0.87
C GLN A 29 -8.86 -8.75 -1.35
N SER A 30 -8.15 -7.75 -0.84
CA SER A 30 -8.19 -6.41 -1.40
C SER A 30 -7.63 -6.40 -2.84
N THR A 31 -7.89 -5.34 -3.59
CA THR A 31 -7.32 -5.15 -4.94
C THR A 31 -5.78 -5.04 -4.90
N ALA A 32 -5.20 -4.68 -3.76
CA ALA A 32 -3.76 -4.69 -3.51
C ALA A 32 -3.20 -6.06 -3.09
N ASN A 33 -4.03 -7.13 -3.14
CA ASN A 33 -3.69 -8.48 -2.68
C ASN A 33 -3.32 -8.58 -1.20
N SER A 34 -3.84 -7.68 -0.37
CA SER A 34 -3.74 -7.75 1.09
C SER A 34 -4.98 -8.38 1.70
N ASP A 35 -4.84 -8.89 2.92
CA ASP A 35 -5.95 -9.48 3.68
C ASP A 35 -6.76 -8.41 4.44
N SER A 36 -6.48 -7.12 4.21
CA SER A 36 -7.17 -6.00 4.84
C SER A 36 -7.37 -4.82 3.89
N VAL A 37 -8.42 -4.04 4.15
CA VAL A 37 -8.72 -2.78 3.50
C VAL A 37 -9.28 -1.79 4.52
N SER A 38 -8.77 -0.54 4.49
CA SER A 38 -9.31 0.55 5.31
C SER A 38 -10.23 1.43 4.47
N ILE A 39 -11.34 1.84 5.05
CA ILE A 39 -12.39 2.65 4.46
C ILE A 39 -12.59 3.87 5.34
N GLY A 40 -12.38 5.06 4.79
CA GLY A 40 -12.57 6.32 5.49
C GLY A 40 -13.88 7.03 5.10
N PRO A 41 -14.15 8.19 5.72
CA PRO A 41 -15.39 8.94 5.52
C PRO A 41 -15.58 9.44 4.07
N SER A 42 -14.51 9.70 3.35
CA SER A 42 -14.55 10.13 1.94
C SER A 42 -15.15 9.07 1.00
N GLN A 43 -15.19 7.81 1.42
CA GLN A 43 -15.69 6.68 0.62
C GLN A 43 -17.16 6.36 0.89
N CYS A 44 -17.82 7.07 1.80
CA CYS A 44 -19.18 6.80 2.23
C CYS A 44 -20.24 6.76 1.10
N GLY A 45 -20.14 7.64 0.12
CA GLY A 45 -21.04 7.66 -1.03
C GLY A 45 -20.64 6.72 -2.17
N GLY A 46 -19.55 5.97 -2.00
CA GLY A 46 -18.93 5.16 -3.04
C GLY A 46 -19.02 3.67 -2.84
N SER A 47 -18.31 2.97 -3.69
CA SER A 47 -18.12 1.52 -3.61
C SER A 47 -16.65 1.20 -3.36
N SER A 48 -16.40 0.14 -2.62
CA SER A 48 -15.08 -0.47 -2.44
C SER A 48 -14.97 -1.73 -3.28
N SER A 49 -13.76 -2.00 -3.79
CA SER A 49 -13.48 -3.13 -4.68
C SER A 49 -12.63 -4.17 -3.97
N PHE A 50 -12.87 -5.43 -4.29
CA PHE A 50 -12.09 -6.55 -3.81
C PHE A 50 -11.92 -7.61 -4.90
N ASN A 51 -10.88 -8.42 -4.79
CA ASN A 51 -10.64 -9.56 -5.65
C ASN A 51 -11.19 -10.83 -5.00
N TRP A 52 -11.89 -11.63 -5.76
CA TRP A 52 -12.29 -12.97 -5.38
C TRP A 52 -11.65 -14.00 -6.30
N ARG A 53 -11.41 -15.18 -5.76
CA ARG A 53 -10.90 -16.31 -6.53
C ARG A 53 -11.47 -17.61 -5.98
N VAL A 54 -11.94 -18.46 -6.88
CA VAL A 54 -12.37 -19.84 -6.60
C VAL A 54 -11.57 -20.76 -7.50
N THR A 55 -10.82 -21.67 -6.91
CA THR A 55 -10.08 -22.72 -7.66
C THR A 55 -10.75 -24.07 -7.44
N GLY A 56 -10.45 -25.02 -8.30
CA GLY A 56 -11.12 -26.34 -8.28
C GLY A 56 -12.44 -26.32 -9.06
N THR A 57 -13.35 -27.21 -8.68
CA THR A 57 -14.61 -27.40 -9.39
C THR A 57 -15.80 -27.11 -8.44
N PRO A 58 -16.20 -25.85 -8.27
CA PRO A 58 -17.37 -25.50 -7.48
C PRO A 58 -18.64 -25.97 -8.18
N CYS A 59 -19.70 -26.24 -7.41
CA CYS A 59 -21.01 -26.64 -7.93
C CYS A 59 -22.13 -25.66 -7.58
N ALA A 60 -21.80 -24.54 -6.94
CA ALA A 60 -22.76 -23.50 -6.57
C ALA A 60 -22.13 -22.12 -6.74
N ASP A 61 -22.97 -21.09 -6.72
CA ASP A 61 -22.56 -19.70 -6.70
C ASP A 61 -21.62 -19.41 -5.52
N LEU A 62 -20.74 -18.42 -5.66
CA LEU A 62 -19.96 -17.88 -4.56
C LEU A 62 -20.84 -16.89 -3.78
N SER A 63 -21.28 -17.30 -2.61
CA SER A 63 -21.99 -16.43 -1.68
C SER A 63 -21.00 -15.52 -0.96
N LEU A 64 -21.34 -14.24 -0.85
CA LEU A 64 -20.53 -13.21 -0.22
C LEU A 64 -21.36 -12.48 0.85
N TRP A 65 -20.75 -12.18 1.99
CA TRP A 65 -21.38 -11.39 3.05
C TRP A 65 -20.33 -10.66 3.88
N VAL A 66 -20.76 -9.57 4.51
CA VAL A 66 -19.94 -8.84 5.48
C VAL A 66 -20.56 -9.03 6.86
N THR A 67 -19.73 -9.26 7.86
CA THR A 67 -20.17 -9.44 9.25
C THR A 67 -19.28 -8.66 10.22
N THR A 68 -19.89 -8.17 11.30
CA THR A 68 -19.18 -7.63 12.47
C THR A 68 -18.85 -8.73 13.49
N ASP A 69 -19.39 -9.94 13.31
CA ASP A 69 -19.00 -11.09 14.12
C ASP A 69 -17.55 -11.45 13.83
N GLY A 70 -16.81 -11.86 14.84
CA GLY A 70 -15.37 -12.12 14.75
C GLY A 70 -14.98 -13.31 13.86
N ASP A 71 -15.95 -13.99 13.25
CA ASP A 71 -15.71 -15.11 12.34
C ASP A 71 -16.76 -15.18 11.21
N CYS A 72 -16.41 -15.87 10.14
CA CYS A 72 -17.30 -16.16 9.02
C CYS A 72 -18.18 -17.38 9.33
N ARG A 73 -19.10 -17.26 10.30
CA ARG A 73 -20.05 -18.32 10.62
C ARG A 73 -20.99 -18.60 9.45
N ASP A 74 -21.97 -19.43 9.59
CA ASP A 74 -22.71 -20.02 8.49
C ASP A 74 -23.41 -19.02 7.56
N SER A 75 -23.21 -19.24 6.26
CA SER A 75 -23.69 -18.38 5.19
C SER A 75 -25.20 -18.32 5.00
N SER A 76 -25.97 -19.27 5.54
CA SER A 76 -27.40 -19.41 5.21
C SER A 76 -28.35 -18.79 6.23
N SER A 77 -28.00 -18.76 7.52
CA SER A 77 -28.86 -18.23 8.59
C SER A 77 -28.39 -16.88 9.13
N ALA A 78 -27.11 -16.54 8.93
CA ALA A 78 -26.52 -15.31 9.45
C ALA A 78 -26.79 -14.07 8.58
N GLN A 79 -27.25 -14.23 7.34
CA GLN A 79 -27.42 -13.14 6.38
C GLN A 79 -28.57 -12.17 6.69
N THR A 80 -29.34 -12.44 7.72
CA THR A 80 -30.50 -11.63 8.15
C THR A 80 -30.35 -11.05 9.55
N SER A 81 -29.22 -11.31 10.24
CA SER A 81 -28.95 -10.69 11.53
C SER A 81 -28.48 -9.24 11.38
N GLY A 82 -28.68 -8.39 12.37
CA GLY A 82 -28.22 -7.00 12.34
C GLY A 82 -26.69 -6.86 12.22
N SER A 83 -25.94 -7.91 12.61
CA SER A 83 -24.48 -7.97 12.53
C SER A 83 -23.94 -8.45 11.17
N THR A 84 -24.80 -8.96 10.29
CA THR A 84 -24.39 -9.56 9.01
C THR A 84 -25.25 -9.06 7.87
N ARG A 85 -24.60 -8.71 6.77
CA ARG A 85 -25.26 -8.30 5.54
C ARG A 85 -24.76 -9.09 4.34
N ALA A 86 -25.70 -9.71 3.62
CA ALA A 86 -25.40 -10.39 2.36
C ALA A 86 -25.02 -9.38 1.29
N LEU A 87 -24.00 -9.71 0.50
CA LEU A 87 -23.66 -9.05 -0.75
C LEU A 87 -24.24 -9.84 -1.94
N SER A 88 -24.16 -9.26 -3.13
CA SER A 88 -24.55 -9.98 -4.35
C SER A 88 -23.67 -11.22 -4.52
N SER A 89 -24.28 -12.40 -4.72
CA SER A 89 -23.54 -13.63 -5.03
C SER A 89 -22.93 -13.55 -6.42
N ILE A 90 -21.82 -14.25 -6.61
CA ILE A 90 -21.18 -14.41 -7.91
C ILE A 90 -21.72 -15.73 -8.52
N PRO A 91 -22.44 -15.67 -9.66
CA PRO A 91 -22.99 -16.85 -10.29
C PRO A 91 -21.93 -17.86 -10.70
N LEU A 92 -22.23 -19.15 -10.62
CA LEU A 92 -21.34 -20.23 -11.05
C LEU A 92 -20.89 -20.08 -12.51
N SER A 93 -21.78 -19.58 -13.37
CA SER A 93 -21.45 -19.26 -14.76
C SER A 93 -20.34 -18.18 -14.88
N THR A 94 -20.36 -17.19 -14.01
CA THR A 94 -19.33 -16.15 -13.94
C THR A 94 -18.02 -16.72 -13.42
N ILE A 95 -18.06 -17.59 -12.40
CA ILE A 95 -16.85 -18.24 -11.85
C ILE A 95 -16.17 -19.05 -12.96
N THR A 96 -16.92 -19.81 -13.73
CA THR A 96 -16.38 -20.66 -14.82
C THR A 96 -15.87 -19.84 -16.00
N SER A 97 -16.58 -18.78 -16.40
CA SER A 97 -16.20 -17.95 -17.55
C SER A 97 -15.03 -17.02 -17.27
N SER A 98 -14.83 -16.60 -16.01
CA SER A 98 -13.72 -15.72 -15.60
C SER A 98 -12.41 -16.48 -15.32
N GLY A 99 -12.38 -17.79 -15.50
CA GLY A 99 -11.21 -18.60 -15.12
C GLY A 99 -11.02 -18.70 -13.60
N GLY A 100 -12.09 -18.54 -12.84
CA GLY A 100 -12.12 -18.72 -11.40
C GLY A 100 -11.79 -17.47 -10.57
N GLY A 101 -11.66 -16.28 -11.16
CA GLY A 101 -11.40 -15.07 -10.38
C GLY A 101 -11.68 -13.77 -11.13
N ALA A 102 -12.09 -12.74 -10.40
CA ALA A 102 -12.30 -11.39 -10.90
C ALA A 102 -12.38 -10.38 -9.74
N THR A 103 -12.54 -9.11 -10.08
CA THR A 103 -12.84 -8.05 -9.14
C THR A 103 -14.35 -7.89 -8.99
N ALA A 104 -14.81 -7.71 -7.76
CA ALA A 104 -16.18 -7.34 -7.44
C ALA A 104 -16.20 -6.09 -6.57
N THR A 105 -17.37 -5.46 -6.42
CA THR A 105 -17.56 -4.24 -5.65
C THR A 105 -18.69 -4.41 -4.66
N PHE A 106 -18.63 -3.68 -3.55
CA PHE A 106 -19.75 -3.48 -2.64
C PHE A 106 -19.93 -1.99 -2.33
N GLN A 107 -21.16 -1.58 -2.07
CA GLN A 107 -21.45 -0.22 -1.62
C GLN A 107 -21.05 -0.06 -0.16
N VAL A 108 -20.28 0.98 0.16
CA VAL A 108 -19.84 1.24 1.55
C VAL A 108 -21.04 1.47 2.46
N SER A 109 -22.06 2.18 1.99
CA SER A 109 -23.32 2.41 2.74
C SER A 109 -24.10 1.12 3.09
N ASN A 110 -23.76 -0.01 2.46
CA ASN A 110 -24.37 -1.31 2.74
C ASN A 110 -23.62 -2.13 3.78
N LEU A 111 -22.59 -1.58 4.42
CA LEU A 111 -21.90 -2.28 5.50
C LEU A 111 -22.82 -2.46 6.72
N PRO A 112 -22.70 -3.59 7.47
CA PRO A 112 -23.60 -3.89 8.58
C PRO A 112 -23.61 -2.84 9.70
N ILE A 113 -22.52 -2.11 9.90
CA ILE A 113 -22.46 -1.03 10.91
C ILE A 113 -23.44 0.12 10.63
N PHE A 114 -23.88 0.31 9.39
CA PHE A 114 -24.86 1.32 8.99
C PHE A 114 -26.28 0.77 8.93
N ALA A 115 -26.47 -0.50 9.29
CA ALA A 115 -27.80 -1.10 9.36
C ALA A 115 -28.60 -0.40 10.46
N THR A 116 -29.76 0.13 10.10
CA THR A 116 -30.71 0.65 11.06
C THR A 116 -31.09 -0.44 12.06
N SER A 117 -30.62 -0.30 13.30
CA SER A 117 -31.13 -1.13 14.39
C SER A 117 -32.63 -0.81 14.53
N THR A 118 -33.48 -1.82 14.39
CA THR A 118 -34.90 -1.69 14.66
C THR A 118 -35.21 -1.59 16.16
N THR A 119 -34.20 -1.66 17.03
CA THR A 119 -34.29 -1.48 18.48
C THR A 119 -33.95 -0.04 18.83
N THR A 120 -34.84 0.64 19.50
CA THR A 120 -34.94 2.06 19.80
C THR A 120 -33.82 2.66 20.66
N ASP A 121 -32.74 1.93 21.02
CA ASP A 121 -31.78 2.37 22.03
C ASP A 121 -30.29 2.38 21.60
N ALA A 122 -29.95 1.94 20.38
CA ALA A 122 -28.59 2.10 19.86
C ALA A 122 -28.63 3.14 18.74
N GLY A 123 -27.98 4.27 18.94
CA GLY A 123 -27.82 5.31 17.92
C GLY A 123 -27.36 4.68 16.59
N THR A 124 -28.08 4.95 15.52
CA THR A 124 -27.68 4.52 14.18
C THR A 124 -26.42 5.27 13.78
N VAL A 125 -25.34 4.54 13.54
CA VAL A 125 -24.12 5.13 12.97
C VAL A 125 -24.43 5.44 11.50
N ALA A 126 -24.32 6.73 11.14
CA ALA A 126 -24.35 7.12 9.75
C ALA A 126 -22.94 7.07 9.13
N CYS A 127 -22.89 6.80 7.84
CA CYS A 127 -21.62 6.84 7.14
C CYS A 127 -21.07 8.26 7.14
N GLY A 128 -19.86 8.45 7.63
CA GLY A 128 -19.22 9.75 7.81
C GLY A 128 -19.34 10.32 9.22
N ASP A 129 -20.07 9.69 10.12
CA ASP A 129 -20.09 10.11 11.52
C ASP A 129 -18.66 10.08 12.09
N PRO A 130 -18.21 11.14 12.78
CA PRO A 130 -16.83 11.22 13.27
C PRO A 130 -16.58 10.27 14.45
N GLY A 131 -15.36 9.79 14.58
CA GLY A 131 -14.90 9.00 15.72
C GLY A 131 -15.38 7.56 15.75
N VAL A 132 -15.86 7.04 14.62
CA VAL A 132 -16.27 5.64 14.46
C VAL A 132 -15.10 4.81 13.98
N GLU A 133 -14.79 3.75 14.69
CA GLU A 133 -13.84 2.71 14.28
C GLU A 133 -14.51 1.35 14.42
N SER A 134 -14.56 0.58 13.35
CA SER A 134 -15.19 -0.74 13.35
C SER A 134 -14.52 -1.68 12.37
N THR A 135 -14.24 -2.89 12.83
CA THR A 135 -13.66 -3.96 12.01
C THR A 135 -14.74 -4.97 11.65
N MET A 136 -14.80 -5.33 10.39
CA MET A 136 -15.72 -6.28 9.80
C MET A 136 -14.97 -7.30 8.97
N LEU A 137 -15.59 -8.45 8.70
CA LEU A 137 -15.03 -9.47 7.84
C LEU A 137 -15.89 -9.62 6.58
N LEU A 138 -15.25 -9.52 5.42
CA LEU A 138 -15.85 -9.93 4.15
C LEU A 138 -15.57 -11.41 3.95
N CYS A 139 -16.61 -12.19 3.98
CA CYS A 139 -16.61 -13.64 3.91
C CYS A 139 -17.04 -14.12 2.52
N GLY A 140 -16.53 -15.26 2.10
CA GLY A 140 -16.94 -15.92 0.86
C GLY A 140 -17.07 -17.42 1.06
N ALA A 141 -18.09 -18.01 0.44
CA ALA A 141 -18.30 -19.46 0.49
C ALA A 141 -18.98 -19.97 -0.78
N THR A 142 -18.62 -21.19 -1.17
CA THR A 142 -19.29 -21.94 -2.25
C THR A 142 -19.42 -23.40 -1.86
N LYS A 143 -20.01 -24.22 -2.72
CA LYS A 143 -20.14 -25.68 -2.52
C LYS A 143 -19.28 -26.45 -3.50
N THR A 144 -18.92 -27.65 -3.12
CA THR A 144 -18.17 -28.60 -3.93
C THR A 144 -19.02 -29.82 -4.28
N TYR A 145 -18.66 -30.53 -5.34
CA TYR A 145 -19.25 -31.81 -5.66
C TYR A 145 -18.89 -32.86 -4.60
N ASP A 146 -19.80 -33.77 -4.32
CA ASP A 146 -19.52 -34.98 -3.57
C ASP A 146 -18.82 -36.04 -4.45
N GLY A 147 -18.42 -37.16 -3.86
CA GLY A 147 -17.77 -38.24 -4.58
C GLY A 147 -18.68 -38.97 -5.61
N LEU A 148 -19.95 -38.62 -5.67
CA LEU A 148 -20.96 -39.19 -6.59
C LEU A 148 -21.34 -38.21 -7.71
N GLY A 149 -20.72 -37.02 -7.75
CA GLY A 149 -20.96 -35.99 -8.75
C GLY A 149 -22.21 -35.12 -8.49
N SER A 150 -22.81 -35.22 -7.31
CA SER A 150 -23.88 -34.33 -6.88
C SER A 150 -23.30 -33.11 -6.14
N CYS A 151 -23.98 -31.96 -6.24
CA CYS A 151 -23.57 -30.79 -5.46
C CYS A 151 -23.80 -31.04 -3.98
N SER A 152 -22.72 -31.10 -3.21
CA SER A 152 -22.79 -31.51 -1.81
C SER A 152 -23.38 -30.39 -0.94
N SER A 153 -23.84 -30.75 0.25
CA SER A 153 -24.20 -29.77 1.29
C SER A 153 -22.97 -29.13 1.94
N ASN A 154 -21.79 -29.68 1.70
CA ASN A 154 -20.55 -29.16 2.29
C ASN A 154 -20.20 -27.80 1.72
N VAL A 155 -20.01 -26.83 2.59
CA VAL A 155 -19.65 -25.46 2.27
C VAL A 155 -18.14 -25.28 2.42
N VAL A 156 -17.50 -24.81 1.38
CA VAL A 156 -16.09 -24.41 1.39
C VAL A 156 -16.03 -22.90 1.54
N LYS A 157 -15.45 -22.44 2.64
CA LYS A 157 -15.28 -21.03 2.98
C LYS A 157 -13.91 -20.52 2.58
N ALA A 158 -13.78 -19.21 2.43
CA ALA A 158 -12.48 -18.56 2.30
C ALA A 158 -11.62 -18.89 3.53
N ALA A 159 -10.41 -19.36 3.28
CA ALA A 159 -9.45 -19.73 4.34
C ALA A 159 -9.06 -18.52 5.20
N LYS A 160 -9.01 -17.34 4.57
CA LYS A 160 -8.84 -16.03 5.22
C LYS A 160 -9.92 -15.10 4.70
N PRO A 161 -10.77 -14.54 5.57
CA PRO A 161 -11.67 -13.47 5.18
C PRO A 161 -10.87 -12.17 4.92
N LEU A 162 -11.40 -11.27 4.11
CA LEU A 162 -10.87 -9.93 3.97
C LEU A 162 -11.34 -9.08 5.15
N GLN A 163 -10.41 -8.54 5.91
CA GLN A 163 -10.71 -7.61 6.98
C GLN A 163 -11.04 -6.22 6.40
N ILE A 164 -12.20 -5.68 6.73
CA ILE A 164 -12.62 -4.33 6.39
C ILE A 164 -12.59 -3.52 7.68
N THR A 165 -11.75 -2.48 7.74
CA THR A 165 -11.75 -1.51 8.82
C THR A 165 -12.41 -0.23 8.32
N TYR A 166 -13.58 0.09 8.85
CA TYR A 166 -14.20 1.41 8.67
C TYR A 166 -13.71 2.32 9.78
N ASP A 167 -13.10 3.43 9.40
CA ASP A 167 -12.45 4.33 10.35
C ASP A 167 -12.67 5.79 9.97
N THR A 168 -13.28 6.54 10.88
CA THR A 168 -13.48 7.99 10.80
C THR A 168 -12.85 8.72 11.98
N LYS A 169 -12.04 8.01 12.78
CA LYS A 169 -11.32 8.55 13.91
C LYS A 169 -10.03 9.20 13.39
N SER A 170 -9.93 10.51 13.56
CA SER A 170 -8.69 11.21 13.22
C SER A 170 -7.56 10.83 14.16
N PRO A 171 -6.32 10.71 13.65
CA PRO A 171 -5.15 10.53 14.50
C PRO A 171 -4.91 11.74 15.41
N ASP A 172 -4.09 11.57 16.42
CA ASP A 172 -3.63 12.66 17.25
C ASP A 172 -2.80 13.67 16.44
N ALA A 173 -2.76 14.93 16.88
CA ALA A 173 -1.96 15.94 16.23
C ALA A 173 -0.46 15.59 16.36
N PRO A 174 0.33 15.67 15.27
CA PRO A 174 1.77 15.45 15.34
C PRO A 174 2.47 16.60 16.06
N SER A 175 3.75 16.43 16.39
CA SER A 175 4.59 17.52 16.90
C SER A 175 5.74 17.82 15.93
N ILE A 176 6.13 19.10 15.86
CA ILE A 176 7.30 19.54 15.10
C ILE A 176 8.46 19.66 16.07
N SER A 177 9.51 18.87 15.88
CA SER A 177 10.70 18.87 16.73
C SER A 177 11.81 19.78 16.19
N GLU A 178 11.91 19.98 14.87
CA GLU A 178 12.92 20.83 14.26
C GLU A 178 12.44 21.43 12.92
N VAL A 179 12.80 22.71 12.69
CA VAL A 179 12.65 23.38 11.39
C VAL A 179 14.00 23.89 10.96
N ALA A 180 14.63 23.25 9.97
CA ALA A 180 15.94 23.63 9.44
C ALA A 180 15.82 24.36 8.10
N SER A 181 16.59 25.45 7.94
CA SER A 181 16.63 26.26 6.73
C SER A 181 17.43 25.59 5.61
N LEU A 182 16.89 25.60 4.39
CA LEU A 182 17.54 25.15 3.17
C LEU A 182 17.38 26.23 2.08
N ASP A 183 18.08 26.09 0.97
CA ASP A 183 17.87 26.98 -0.18
C ASP A 183 16.50 26.75 -0.80
N LYS A 184 15.66 27.79 -0.78
CA LYS A 184 14.26 27.78 -1.26
C LYS A 184 13.40 26.68 -0.68
N ALA A 185 13.73 26.19 0.52
CA ALA A 185 13.03 25.09 1.17
C ALA A 185 13.22 25.13 2.69
N LEU A 186 12.36 24.39 3.39
CA LEU A 186 12.51 24.07 4.81
C LEU A 186 12.56 22.56 4.97
N ARG A 187 13.40 22.06 5.85
CA ARG A 187 13.39 20.67 6.31
C ARG A 187 12.75 20.64 7.69
N VAL A 188 11.64 19.94 7.79
CA VAL A 188 10.84 19.87 9.00
C VAL A 188 10.87 18.45 9.53
N THR A 189 11.37 18.27 10.75
CA THR A 189 11.32 17.00 11.47
C THR A 189 10.02 16.93 12.25
N VAL A 190 9.23 15.89 11.99
CA VAL A 190 7.90 15.70 12.56
C VAL A 190 7.88 14.39 13.32
N ASP A 191 7.43 14.45 14.56
CA ASP A 191 7.13 13.28 15.38
C ASP A 191 5.64 12.96 15.19
N ALA A 192 5.38 11.89 14.43
CA ALA A 192 4.03 11.45 14.09
C ALA A 192 3.48 10.51 15.18
N PRO A 193 2.15 10.52 15.44
CA PRO A 193 1.52 9.52 16.28
C PRO A 193 1.57 8.12 15.66
N ASP A 194 1.40 7.07 16.48
CA ASP A 194 1.58 5.67 16.09
C ASP A 194 0.55 5.20 15.04
N ASP A 195 -0.63 5.80 15.01
CA ASP A 195 -1.71 5.49 14.05
C ASP A 195 -1.60 6.25 12.73
N ALA A 196 -0.62 7.16 12.60
CA ALA A 196 -0.37 7.86 11.36
C ALA A 196 0.32 6.97 10.32
N ASN A 197 -0.12 7.08 9.06
CA ASN A 197 0.52 6.48 7.90
C ASN A 197 1.37 7.49 7.11
N GLN A 198 0.92 8.73 7.10
CA GLN A 198 1.59 9.84 6.42
C GLN A 198 1.57 11.09 7.28
N VAL A 199 2.50 12.00 7.01
CA VAL A 199 2.47 13.37 7.52
C VAL A 199 2.41 14.34 6.33
N GLU A 200 1.60 15.39 6.48
CA GLU A 200 1.56 16.53 5.58
C GLU A 200 2.14 17.74 6.32
N VAL A 201 3.16 18.37 5.75
CA VAL A 201 3.72 19.62 6.28
C VAL A 201 3.33 20.76 5.34
N VAL A 202 2.79 21.82 5.92
CA VAL A 202 2.27 22.99 5.23
C VAL A 202 3.09 24.22 5.63
N ALA A 203 3.57 24.98 4.65
CA ALA A 203 4.15 26.30 4.88
C ALA A 203 3.11 27.39 4.62
N LEU A 204 2.97 28.29 5.58
CA LEU A 204 2.03 29.40 5.57
C LEU A 204 2.81 30.73 5.53
N LEU A 205 2.34 31.66 4.70
CA LEU A 205 2.77 33.04 4.72
C LEU A 205 1.58 33.92 5.07
N GLU A 206 1.67 34.66 6.17
CA GLU A 206 0.55 35.48 6.69
C GLU A 206 -0.78 34.68 6.84
N GLY A 207 -0.67 33.42 7.29
CA GLY A 207 -1.80 32.51 7.46
C GLY A 207 -2.33 31.86 6.16
N VAL A 208 -1.74 32.18 5.00
CA VAL A 208 -2.13 31.59 3.71
C VAL A 208 -1.20 30.44 3.34
N ARG A 209 -1.75 29.29 2.99
CA ARG A 209 -0.98 28.11 2.52
C ARG A 209 -0.30 28.45 1.19
N VAL A 210 1.02 28.40 1.18
CA VAL A 210 1.85 28.69 -0.01
C VAL A 210 2.52 27.45 -0.58
N SER A 211 2.80 26.46 0.25
CA SER A 211 3.39 25.19 -0.16
C SER A 211 3.03 24.09 0.83
N SER A 212 3.03 22.86 0.36
CA SER A 212 2.92 21.68 1.22
C SER A 212 3.61 20.48 0.60
N GLU A 213 3.93 19.52 1.46
CA GLU A 213 4.53 18.25 1.05
C GLU A 213 3.99 17.14 1.94
N LYS A 214 3.65 15.99 1.33
CA LYS A 214 3.22 14.76 2.04
C LYS A 214 4.31 13.70 1.98
N GLN A 215 4.47 12.97 3.07
CA GLN A 215 5.48 11.93 3.18
C GLN A 215 5.04 10.83 4.15
N GLY A 216 5.47 9.59 3.91
CA GLY A 216 5.25 8.51 4.87
C GLY A 216 6.00 8.74 6.18
N VAL A 217 5.45 8.29 7.30
CA VAL A 217 6.02 8.51 8.65
C VAL A 217 7.43 7.94 8.84
N ASN A 218 7.84 6.97 8.03
CA ASN A 218 9.15 6.30 8.16
C ASN A 218 10.33 7.11 7.59
N VAL A 219 10.13 8.30 7.06
CA VAL A 219 11.17 9.06 6.33
C VAL A 219 11.83 10.18 7.16
N GLY A 220 11.40 10.39 8.39
CA GLY A 220 12.06 11.20 9.42
C GLY A 220 11.91 12.71 9.25
N ALA A 221 12.10 13.29 8.07
CA ALA A 221 11.97 14.73 7.87
C ALA A 221 11.36 15.07 6.51
N VAL A 222 10.41 15.99 6.49
CA VAL A 222 9.70 16.47 5.29
C VAL A 222 10.40 17.70 4.74
N ARG A 223 10.65 17.74 3.43
CA ARG A 223 11.23 18.89 2.74
C ARG A 223 10.17 19.68 2.00
N VAL A 224 9.73 20.79 2.57
CA VAL A 224 8.80 21.74 1.93
C VAL A 224 9.58 22.64 0.98
N LYS A 225 9.26 22.59 -0.31
CA LYS A 225 9.97 23.24 -1.41
C LYS A 225 9.23 24.49 -1.93
N ASN A 226 9.81 25.15 -2.92
CA ASN A 226 9.24 26.31 -3.64
C ASN A 226 8.96 27.50 -2.73
N LEU A 227 9.79 27.71 -1.72
CA LEU A 227 9.76 28.85 -0.83
C LEU A 227 10.73 29.95 -1.31
N GLN A 228 10.52 31.19 -0.88
CA GLN A 228 11.45 32.28 -1.13
C GLN A 228 12.48 32.36 0.00
N ASN A 229 13.75 32.60 -0.36
CA ASN A 229 14.79 32.85 0.63
C ASN A 229 14.54 34.18 1.35
N ASP A 230 14.99 34.24 2.58
CA ASP A 230 14.90 35.41 3.45
C ASP A 230 13.48 35.86 3.82
N VAL A 231 12.48 34.97 3.57
CA VAL A 231 11.08 35.13 3.98
C VAL A 231 10.78 34.12 5.10
N THR A 232 10.23 34.60 6.22
CA THR A 232 9.85 33.72 7.34
C THR A 232 8.46 33.12 7.08
N TYR A 233 8.39 31.79 7.17
CA TYR A 233 7.14 31.02 7.05
C TYR A 233 6.76 30.43 8.39
N GLN A 234 5.47 30.38 8.65
CA GLN A 234 4.89 29.50 9.66
C GLN A 234 4.76 28.09 9.06
N VAL A 235 4.96 27.07 9.90
CA VAL A 235 4.91 25.67 9.47
C VAL A 235 3.98 24.92 10.40
N GLU A 236 3.05 24.19 9.82
CA GLU A 236 2.13 23.29 10.51
C GLU A 236 2.28 21.88 9.94
N ALA A 237 2.09 20.88 10.79
CA ALA A 237 2.09 19.49 10.38
C ALA A 237 0.75 18.84 10.72
N TYR A 238 0.33 17.90 9.88
CA TYR A 238 -0.88 17.11 10.03
C TYR A 238 -0.52 15.63 9.89
N ALA A 239 -1.05 14.81 10.75
CA ALA A 239 -0.99 13.36 10.61
C ALA A 239 -2.17 12.87 9.76
N ILE A 240 -1.96 11.85 8.95
CA ILE A 240 -2.98 11.22 8.11
C ILE A 240 -2.84 9.72 8.31
N ASP A 241 -3.93 9.05 8.69
CA ASP A 241 -3.98 7.61 8.88
C ASP A 241 -4.14 6.83 7.57
N VAL A 242 -4.29 5.51 7.66
CA VAL A 242 -4.49 4.61 6.51
C VAL A 242 -5.87 4.80 5.88
N ALA A 243 -6.88 5.23 6.64
CA ALA A 243 -8.24 5.50 6.16
C ALA A 243 -8.36 6.88 5.48
N GLY A 244 -7.34 7.74 5.64
CA GLY A 244 -7.29 9.08 5.08
C GLY A 244 -7.86 10.15 6.02
N ASN A 245 -8.09 9.84 7.29
CA ASN A 245 -8.50 10.83 8.29
C ASN A 245 -7.31 11.72 8.63
N GLN A 246 -7.55 13.02 8.71
CA GLN A 246 -6.53 14.02 9.02
C GLN A 246 -6.68 14.50 10.46
N SER A 247 -5.57 14.62 11.16
CA SER A 247 -5.50 15.17 12.51
C SER A 247 -5.79 16.68 12.56
N LEU A 248 -5.89 17.20 13.75
CA LEU A 248 -5.70 18.64 13.96
C LEU A 248 -4.25 19.03 13.62
N ALA A 249 -4.04 20.33 13.37
CA ALA A 249 -2.70 20.87 13.14
C ALA A 249 -1.81 20.69 14.37
N SER A 250 -0.52 20.49 14.15
CA SER A 250 0.51 20.62 15.18
C SER A 250 0.56 22.04 15.76
N ALA A 251 1.30 22.21 16.86
CA ALA A 251 1.77 23.54 17.21
C ALA A 251 2.59 24.15 16.07
N THR A 252 2.44 25.46 15.84
CA THR A 252 3.07 26.18 14.74
C THR A 252 4.58 26.29 14.97
N GLY A 253 5.39 25.79 14.01
CA GLY A 253 6.80 26.09 13.92
C GLY A 253 7.07 27.32 13.05
N GLN A 254 8.30 27.81 13.02
CA GLN A 254 8.75 28.89 12.13
C GLN A 254 10.08 28.54 11.48
N GLY A 255 10.26 28.99 10.23
CA GLY A 255 11.51 28.82 9.51
C GLY A 255 11.68 29.85 8.41
N THR A 256 12.93 30.22 8.15
CA THR A 256 13.31 31.16 7.10
C THR A 256 14.27 30.43 6.16
N PRO A 257 13.88 30.09 4.91
CA PRO A 257 14.81 29.55 3.93
C PRO A 257 15.97 30.50 3.70
N THR A 258 17.17 29.95 3.61
CA THR A 258 18.38 30.75 3.42
C THR A 258 19.12 30.23 2.20
N ARG A 259 19.67 31.17 1.41
CA ARG A 259 20.48 30.82 0.26
C ARG A 259 21.73 30.04 0.71
N THR A 260 21.92 28.87 0.18
CA THR A 260 23.17 28.14 0.37
C THR A 260 24.15 28.54 -0.72
N PHE A 261 25.25 29.14 -0.30
CA PHE A 261 26.35 29.47 -1.22
C PHE A 261 27.13 28.18 -1.51
N GLY A 262 27.23 27.83 -2.79
CA GLY A 262 28.10 26.76 -3.24
C GLY A 262 29.57 27.14 -3.04
N PHE A 263 30.49 26.17 -3.17
CA PHE A 263 31.93 26.42 -3.12
C PHE A 263 32.33 27.51 -4.09
N TYR A 264 31.77 27.55 -5.29
CA TYR A 264 32.06 28.56 -6.31
C TYR A 264 31.56 29.95 -5.94
N ASP A 265 30.44 30.08 -5.27
CA ASP A 265 29.92 31.38 -4.81
C ASP A 265 30.85 31.96 -3.74
N ARG A 266 31.27 31.15 -2.77
CA ARG A 266 32.24 31.56 -1.73
C ARG A 266 33.63 31.82 -2.29
N TYR A 267 34.06 31.06 -3.31
CA TYR A 267 35.34 31.31 -3.99
C TYR A 267 35.33 32.67 -4.70
N ARG A 268 34.23 33.04 -5.35
CA ARG A 268 34.07 34.38 -5.97
C ARG A 268 34.02 35.51 -4.93
N GLU A 269 33.26 35.34 -3.85
CA GLU A 269 33.22 36.33 -2.75
C GLU A 269 34.58 36.53 -2.11
N ALA A 270 35.41 35.51 -2.06
CA ALA A 270 36.79 35.58 -1.58
C ALA A 270 37.80 36.17 -2.62
N GLY A 271 37.31 36.69 -3.76
CA GLY A 271 38.15 37.25 -4.80
C GLY A 271 38.76 36.22 -5.76
N GLY A 272 38.23 35.01 -5.78
CA GLY A 272 38.63 33.98 -6.73
C GLY A 272 38.25 34.34 -8.16
N GLU A 273 39.25 34.31 -9.07
CA GLU A 273 39.03 34.60 -10.49
C GLU A 273 38.18 33.52 -11.17
N GLU A 274 37.29 33.95 -12.07
CA GLU A 274 36.47 33.07 -12.92
C GLU A 274 37.29 32.40 -14.06
N THR A 275 38.60 32.23 -13.86
CA THR A 275 39.39 31.44 -14.81
C THR A 275 38.89 30.00 -14.71
N GLY A 276 37.84 29.74 -15.46
CA GLY A 276 37.37 28.37 -15.69
C GLY A 276 38.58 27.55 -16.15
N CYS A 277 38.68 26.32 -15.70
CA CYS A 277 39.41 25.27 -16.39
C CYS A 277 38.73 24.98 -17.75
N GLY A 278 38.50 26.02 -18.52
CA GLY A 278 38.24 25.94 -19.94
C GLY A 278 39.57 25.63 -20.62
N ALA A 279 39.67 24.46 -21.16
CA ALA A 279 40.78 23.99 -22.00
C ALA A 279 40.91 24.80 -23.32
N THR A 280 40.81 26.11 -23.24
CA THR A 280 40.98 27.02 -24.37
C THR A 280 42.30 27.78 -24.36
N GLY A 281 43.22 27.48 -23.42
CA GLY A 281 44.58 28.08 -23.34
C GLY A 281 45.71 27.08 -23.51
N GLY A 282 45.47 25.82 -23.93
CA GLY A 282 46.49 24.77 -24.04
C GLY A 282 47.09 24.59 -25.44
N GLY A 283 47.28 25.67 -26.22
CA GLY A 283 47.81 25.54 -27.57
C GLY A 283 49.30 25.24 -27.67
N PHE A 284 50.11 25.35 -26.61
CA PHE A 284 51.56 25.18 -26.75
C PHE A 284 52.24 24.17 -25.82
N ALA A 285 51.65 23.77 -24.73
CA ALA A 285 52.29 22.81 -23.82
C ALA A 285 52.16 21.35 -24.26
N GLY A 286 51.10 20.97 -24.99
CA GLY A 286 50.89 19.58 -25.49
C GLY A 286 51.75 19.23 -26.73
N GLY A 287 52.08 20.22 -27.56
CA GLY A 287 52.90 20.02 -28.74
C GLY A 287 54.37 19.72 -28.41
N GLY A 288 54.90 20.35 -27.34
CA GLY A 288 56.28 20.16 -26.94
C GLY A 288 56.56 18.75 -26.37
N MET A 289 55.64 18.15 -25.64
CA MET A 289 55.83 16.80 -25.10
C MET A 289 55.76 15.69 -26.17
N LEU A 290 54.87 15.84 -27.16
CA LEU A 290 54.80 14.88 -28.26
C LEU A 290 56.01 14.99 -29.19
N ALA A 291 56.54 16.20 -29.41
CA ALA A 291 57.78 16.40 -30.19
C ALA A 291 59.00 15.82 -29.47
N ALA A 292 59.09 15.96 -28.14
CA ALA A 292 60.20 15.38 -27.35
C ALA A 292 60.14 13.86 -27.33
N LEU A 293 58.95 13.25 -27.22
CA LEU A 293 58.73 11.80 -27.31
C LEU A 293 59.04 11.25 -28.72
N GLY A 294 58.63 11.97 -29.75
CA GLY A 294 58.96 11.62 -31.14
C GLY A 294 60.46 11.61 -31.41
N PHE A 295 61.19 12.66 -30.93
CA PHE A 295 62.62 12.74 -31.07
C PHE A 295 63.38 11.68 -30.29
N TRP A 296 62.89 11.31 -29.07
CA TRP A 296 63.46 10.24 -28.25
C TRP A 296 63.28 8.87 -28.88
N LEU A 297 62.12 8.57 -29.45
CA LEU A 297 61.84 7.33 -30.16
C LEU A 297 62.63 7.20 -31.48
N PHE A 298 62.82 8.30 -32.21
CA PHE A 298 63.61 8.32 -33.42
C PHE A 298 65.12 8.16 -33.15
N SER A 299 65.61 8.72 -32.08
CA SER A 299 67.03 8.59 -31.66
C SER A 299 67.37 7.17 -31.21
N ARG A 300 66.39 6.43 -30.69
CA ARG A 300 66.59 5.03 -30.26
C ARG A 300 66.65 4.04 -31.42
N ARG A 301 65.95 4.36 -32.55
CA ARG A 301 65.89 3.51 -33.72
C ARG A 301 67.17 3.56 -34.58
N ASN A 302 68.00 4.60 -34.42
CA ASN A 302 69.26 4.74 -35.15
C ASN A 302 70.48 4.20 -34.43
N ARG A 303 70.30 3.51 -33.28
CA ARG A 303 71.36 2.88 -32.49
C ARG A 303 71.31 1.33 -32.40
N SER A 304 70.54 0.70 -33.28
CA SER A 304 70.53 -0.75 -33.45
C SER A 304 71.05 -1.13 -34.83
#